data_d06ed55390af03cba5f6ffe4244f5d2b
#
_entry.id   d06ed55390af03cba5f6ffe4244f5d2b
#
_cell.length_a   1.000
_cell.length_b   1.000
_cell.length_c   1.000
_cell.angle_alpha   90.00
_cell.angle_beta   90.00
_cell.angle_gamma   90.00
#
_symmetry.space_group_name_H-M   'P 1'
#
loop_
_entity.id
_entity.type
_entity.pdbx_description
1 polymer ?
#
loop_
_entity_poly.entity_id
_entity_poly.type
_entity_poly.pdbx_seq_one_letter_code
_entity_poly.pdbx_strand_id
1 'polypeptide(L)'
;TRSYSSAASDVYKRQEKGLPKDLTLACSVRAVELLEDLFRCRVTGRWVCGDVSPESKPVLLRREALQRLLGSLESQEEVRHLEDAEIERCLTALGCELTAMDEGWQVIAPPSRRQDLCREVDLIEEVARLVGFDRFGSHLPDPIVPGRLTPTQQAERRLRRLFSGCGLQEITTLSLVGPSETENRIPLTNPLLAETSHLRTNLWE
;
A
#
# COMPACT_ATOMS: atom_id res chain seq x y z
N THR A 1 -1.89 -30.69 -8.19
CA THR A 1 -2.49 -29.91 -7.06
C THR A 1 -1.92 -28.51 -6.92
N ARG A 2 -0.76 -28.18 -7.52
CA ARG A 2 -0.15 -26.84 -7.45
C ARG A 2 -0.81 -25.77 -8.32
N SER A 3 -1.54 -26.14 -9.36
CA SER A 3 -2.10 -25.19 -10.32
C SER A 3 -3.35 -24.47 -9.82
N TYR A 4 -4.17 -25.11 -9.01
CA TYR A 4 -5.42 -24.51 -8.51
C TYR A 4 -5.23 -23.43 -7.44
N SER A 5 -4.23 -23.55 -6.58
CA SER A 5 -3.94 -22.54 -5.55
C SER A 5 -3.38 -21.24 -6.14
N SER A 6 -2.64 -21.31 -7.24
CA SER A 6 -2.09 -20.16 -7.95
C SER A 6 -3.18 -19.32 -8.62
N ALA A 7 -4.10 -19.98 -9.35
CA ALA A 7 -5.20 -19.29 -10.03
C ALA A 7 -6.18 -18.62 -9.05
N ALA A 8 -6.55 -19.30 -7.96
CA ALA A 8 -7.40 -18.73 -6.93
C ALA A 8 -6.75 -17.50 -6.27
N SER A 9 -5.45 -17.59 -5.94
CA SER A 9 -4.70 -16.46 -5.36
C SER A 9 -4.65 -15.25 -6.30
N ASP A 10 -4.52 -15.45 -7.62
CA ASP A 10 -4.52 -14.36 -8.60
C ASP A 10 -5.90 -13.70 -8.72
N VAL A 11 -6.98 -14.48 -8.69
CA VAL A 11 -8.35 -13.95 -8.68
C VAL A 11 -8.60 -13.08 -7.45
N TYR A 12 -8.23 -13.54 -6.25
CA TYR A 12 -8.39 -12.77 -5.02
C TYR A 12 -7.60 -11.46 -5.04
N LYS A 13 -6.36 -11.47 -5.52
CA LYS A 13 -5.55 -10.27 -5.67
C LYS A 13 -6.18 -9.25 -6.63
N ARG A 14 -6.80 -9.71 -7.71
CA ARG A 14 -7.48 -8.82 -8.66
C ARG A 14 -8.80 -8.29 -8.10
N GLN A 15 -9.52 -9.08 -7.32
CA GLN A 15 -10.74 -8.64 -6.62
C GLN A 15 -10.41 -7.58 -5.55
N GLU A 16 -9.33 -7.76 -4.80
CA GLU A 16 -8.85 -6.80 -3.80
C GLU A 16 -8.45 -5.47 -4.43
N LYS A 17 -7.71 -5.50 -5.54
CA LYS A 17 -7.23 -4.30 -6.24
C LYS A 17 -8.27 -3.64 -7.14
N GLY A 18 -9.38 -4.33 -7.42
CA GLY A 18 -10.38 -3.91 -8.39
C GLY A 18 -9.93 -4.09 -9.85
N LEU A 19 -10.86 -3.88 -10.76
CA LEU A 19 -10.60 -3.93 -12.21
C LEU A 19 -11.15 -2.65 -12.87
N PRO A 20 -10.41 -2.07 -13.82
CA PRO A 20 -10.87 -0.88 -14.55
C PRO A 20 -12.11 -1.21 -15.39
N LYS A 21 -13.17 -0.44 -15.22
CA LYS A 21 -14.43 -0.61 -16.00
C LYS A 21 -14.19 -0.45 -17.51
N ASP A 22 -13.32 0.43 -17.90
CA ASP A 22 -12.98 0.76 -19.29
C ASP A 22 -12.41 -0.42 -20.06
N LEU A 23 -11.72 -1.34 -19.38
CA LEU A 23 -11.14 -2.53 -20.02
C LEU A 23 -12.17 -3.64 -20.27
N THR A 24 -13.35 -3.56 -19.68
CA THR A 24 -14.39 -4.62 -19.75
C THR A 24 -14.78 -4.92 -21.20
N LEU A 25 -15.01 -3.89 -22.00
CA LEU A 25 -15.39 -4.08 -23.41
C LEU A 25 -14.24 -4.65 -24.25
N ALA A 26 -13.02 -4.12 -24.08
CA ALA A 26 -11.84 -4.60 -24.80
C ALA A 26 -11.52 -6.06 -24.45
N CYS A 27 -11.57 -6.41 -23.16
CA CYS A 27 -11.38 -7.79 -22.71
C CYS A 27 -12.48 -8.73 -23.23
N SER A 28 -13.73 -8.27 -23.29
CA SER A 28 -14.85 -9.05 -23.86
C SER A 28 -14.65 -9.31 -25.35
N VAL A 29 -14.20 -8.32 -26.12
CA VAL A 29 -13.86 -8.50 -27.53
C VAL A 29 -12.76 -9.54 -27.69
N ARG A 30 -11.67 -9.39 -26.94
CA ARG A 30 -10.55 -10.35 -27.00
C ARG A 30 -10.96 -11.77 -26.61
N ALA A 31 -11.81 -11.92 -25.59
CA ALA A 31 -12.34 -13.23 -25.21
C ALA A 31 -13.15 -13.88 -26.32
N VAL A 32 -13.99 -13.10 -27.02
CA VAL A 32 -14.76 -13.59 -28.17
C VAL A 32 -13.84 -14.05 -29.30
N GLU A 33 -12.85 -13.24 -29.70
CA GLU A 33 -11.87 -13.62 -30.72
C GLU A 33 -11.19 -14.96 -30.39
N LEU A 34 -10.73 -15.12 -29.14
CA LEU A 34 -10.10 -16.37 -28.71
C LEU A 34 -11.05 -17.55 -28.74
N LEU A 35 -12.33 -17.37 -28.38
CA LEU A 35 -13.33 -18.44 -28.42
C LEU A 35 -13.64 -18.84 -29.86
N GLU A 36 -13.77 -17.89 -30.79
CA GLU A 36 -13.99 -18.15 -32.20
C GLU A 36 -12.82 -18.91 -32.84
N ASP A 37 -11.60 -18.50 -32.52
CA ASP A 37 -10.38 -19.14 -33.05
C ASP A 37 -10.17 -20.56 -32.50
N LEU A 38 -10.33 -20.75 -31.18
CA LEU A 38 -10.05 -22.03 -30.53
C LEU A 38 -11.18 -23.06 -30.70
N PHE A 39 -12.43 -22.61 -30.66
CA PHE A 39 -13.58 -23.49 -30.61
C PHE A 39 -14.45 -23.44 -31.89
N ARG A 40 -14.10 -22.63 -32.87
CA ARG A 40 -14.86 -22.41 -34.12
C ARG A 40 -16.33 -22.07 -33.84
N CYS A 41 -16.60 -21.39 -32.73
CA CYS A 41 -17.94 -20.93 -32.38
C CYS A 41 -18.25 -19.60 -33.08
N ARG A 42 -19.52 -19.22 -33.06
CA ARG A 42 -20.00 -17.93 -33.58
C ARG A 42 -20.80 -17.22 -32.52
N VAL A 43 -20.47 -15.96 -32.28
CA VAL A 43 -21.22 -15.10 -31.35
C VAL A 43 -22.60 -14.78 -31.96
N THR A 44 -23.66 -15.08 -31.23
CA THR A 44 -25.05 -14.83 -31.65
C THR A 44 -25.62 -13.53 -31.09
N GLY A 45 -25.03 -12.98 -30.03
CA GLY A 45 -25.48 -11.73 -29.45
C GLY A 45 -24.52 -11.21 -28.38
N ARG A 46 -24.60 -9.93 -28.12
CA ARG A 46 -23.82 -9.24 -27.06
C ARG A 46 -24.74 -8.28 -26.30
N TRP A 47 -24.63 -8.29 -25.00
CA TRP A 47 -25.36 -7.39 -24.12
C TRP A 47 -24.39 -6.68 -23.17
N VAL A 48 -24.62 -5.41 -22.93
CA VAL A 48 -23.88 -4.62 -21.93
C VAL A 48 -24.91 -4.13 -20.92
N CYS A 49 -24.67 -4.40 -19.65
CA CYS A 49 -25.50 -3.97 -18.54
C CYS A 49 -24.63 -3.17 -17.54
N GLY A 50 -25.08 -1.99 -17.17
CA GLY A 50 -24.35 -1.09 -16.30
C GLY A 50 -23.59 -0.01 -17.06
N ASP A 51 -22.94 0.89 -16.29
CA ASP A 51 -22.13 1.98 -16.82
C ASP A 51 -20.69 1.50 -17.03
N VAL A 52 -20.24 1.54 -18.27
CA VAL A 52 -18.89 1.22 -18.71
C VAL A 52 -18.13 2.47 -19.17
N SER A 53 -18.68 3.65 -18.89
CA SER A 53 -18.06 4.92 -19.26
C SER A 53 -16.73 5.10 -18.53
N PRO A 54 -15.69 5.59 -19.24
CA PRO A 54 -14.42 5.86 -18.61
C PRO A 54 -14.52 7.00 -17.61
N GLU A 55 -14.18 6.73 -16.36
CA GLU A 55 -14.02 7.77 -15.34
C GLU A 55 -12.58 8.28 -15.38
N SER A 56 -12.33 9.36 -16.14
CA SER A 56 -11.03 10.00 -16.16
C SER A 56 -11.03 11.19 -15.21
N LYS A 57 -10.33 11.08 -14.09
CA LYS A 57 -10.08 12.19 -13.19
C LYS A 57 -8.62 12.63 -13.35
N PRO A 58 -8.39 13.84 -13.89
CA PRO A 58 -7.03 14.35 -13.98
C PRO A 58 -6.47 14.63 -12.59
N VAL A 59 -5.21 14.30 -12.40
CA VAL A 59 -4.45 14.56 -11.17
C VAL A 59 -3.46 15.68 -11.45
N LEU A 60 -3.44 16.71 -10.61
CA LEU A 60 -2.44 17.78 -10.70
C LEU A 60 -1.14 17.29 -10.07
N LEU A 61 -0.06 17.30 -10.85
CA LEU A 61 1.31 17.06 -10.39
C LEU A 61 2.06 18.38 -10.39
N ARG A 62 2.33 18.92 -9.20
CA ARG A 62 3.08 20.17 -9.03
C ARG A 62 4.58 19.90 -9.01
N ARG A 63 5.32 20.67 -9.78
CA ARG A 63 6.80 20.60 -9.85
C ARG A 63 7.44 20.78 -8.46
N GLU A 64 6.98 21.78 -7.72
CA GLU A 64 7.47 22.05 -6.37
C GLU A 64 7.24 20.88 -5.40
N ALA A 65 6.05 20.26 -5.44
CA ALA A 65 5.71 19.13 -4.58
C ALA A 65 6.60 17.92 -4.88
N LEU A 66 6.86 17.64 -6.15
CA LEU A 66 7.75 16.59 -6.59
C LEU A 66 9.19 16.84 -6.12
N GLN A 67 9.73 18.03 -6.37
CA GLN A 67 11.08 18.38 -5.96
C GLN A 67 11.26 18.38 -4.44
N ARG A 68 10.27 18.87 -3.71
CA ARG A 68 10.30 18.87 -2.24
C ARG A 68 10.27 17.47 -1.64
N LEU A 69 9.50 16.55 -2.26
CA LEU A 69 9.36 15.19 -1.73
C LEU A 69 10.55 14.30 -2.09
N LEU A 70 11.04 14.38 -3.33
CA LEU A 70 12.12 13.53 -3.81
C LEU A 70 13.52 14.10 -3.50
N GLY A 71 13.63 15.40 -3.36
CA GLY A 71 14.92 16.05 -3.18
C GLY A 71 15.74 16.09 -4.48
N SER A 72 17.06 16.14 -4.33
CA SER A 72 18.01 16.15 -5.41
C SER A 72 18.46 14.75 -5.80
N LEU A 73 18.82 14.59 -7.04
CA LEU A 73 19.60 13.46 -7.53
C LEU A 73 21.06 13.66 -7.10
N GLU A 74 21.64 12.63 -6.52
CA GLU A 74 23.03 12.61 -6.11
C GLU A 74 23.83 11.66 -7.00
N SER A 75 24.81 12.19 -7.71
CA SER A 75 25.84 11.40 -8.37
C SER A 75 27.21 11.79 -7.83
N GLN A 76 28.24 11.00 -8.16
CA GLN A 76 29.61 11.31 -7.71
C GLN A 76 30.14 12.64 -8.26
N GLU A 77 29.51 13.19 -9.30
CA GLU A 77 30.00 14.39 -10.00
C GLU A 77 29.05 15.58 -9.86
N GLU A 78 27.75 15.37 -9.58
CA GLU A 78 26.76 16.45 -9.64
C GLU A 78 25.56 16.18 -8.71
N VAL A 79 25.09 17.27 -8.08
CA VAL A 79 23.82 17.30 -7.33
C VAL A 79 22.85 18.18 -8.12
N ARG A 80 21.77 17.61 -8.63
CA ARG A 80 20.76 18.34 -9.42
C ARG A 80 19.34 17.87 -9.11
N HIS A 81 18.36 18.68 -9.46
CA HIS A 81 16.95 18.24 -9.47
C HIS A 81 16.61 17.54 -10.78
N LEU A 82 15.50 16.78 -10.75
CA LEU A 82 14.91 16.20 -11.95
C LEU A 82 14.47 17.33 -12.90
N GLU A 83 14.80 17.17 -14.17
CA GLU A 83 14.34 18.04 -15.25
C GLU A 83 12.90 17.67 -15.68
N ASP A 84 12.16 18.65 -16.18
CA ASP A 84 10.80 18.45 -16.66
C ASP A 84 10.71 17.34 -17.71
N ALA A 85 11.67 17.31 -18.64
CA ALA A 85 11.74 16.29 -19.68
C ALA A 85 11.93 14.86 -19.14
N GLU A 86 12.62 14.70 -18.02
CA GLU A 86 12.77 13.39 -17.36
C GLU A 86 11.47 12.94 -16.73
N ILE A 87 10.75 13.87 -16.08
CA ILE A 87 9.45 13.62 -15.45
C ILE A 87 8.42 13.23 -16.51
N GLU A 88 8.32 14.03 -17.59
CA GLU A 88 7.42 13.78 -18.71
C GLU A 88 7.69 12.43 -19.38
N ARG A 89 8.95 12.09 -19.59
CA ARG A 89 9.36 10.80 -20.13
C ARG A 89 8.91 9.64 -19.25
N CYS A 90 9.08 9.74 -17.94
CA CYS A 90 8.67 8.70 -17.00
C CYS A 90 7.16 8.46 -17.04
N LEU A 91 6.38 9.52 -16.95
CA LEU A 91 4.92 9.42 -16.94
C LEU A 91 4.34 9.00 -18.29
N THR A 92 4.92 9.48 -19.39
CA THR A 92 4.53 9.07 -20.76
C THR A 92 4.84 7.59 -20.99
N ALA A 93 5.97 7.08 -20.48
CA ALA A 93 6.32 5.65 -20.57
C ALA A 93 5.33 4.75 -19.82
N LEU A 94 4.63 5.27 -18.79
CA LEU A 94 3.54 4.59 -18.10
C LEU A 94 2.20 4.65 -18.86
N GLY A 95 2.15 5.39 -19.97
CA GLY A 95 0.93 5.62 -20.74
C GLY A 95 0.05 6.73 -20.20
N CYS A 96 0.57 7.60 -19.34
CA CYS A 96 -0.14 8.78 -18.87
C CYS A 96 -0.21 9.86 -19.97
N GLU A 97 -1.34 10.54 -20.06
CA GLU A 97 -1.50 11.75 -20.87
C GLU A 97 -1.18 12.97 -20.00
N LEU A 98 -0.29 13.86 -20.52
CA LEU A 98 0.16 15.04 -19.80
C LEU A 98 -0.26 16.31 -20.52
N THR A 99 -0.75 17.27 -19.74
CA THR A 99 -0.98 18.64 -20.20
C THR A 99 -0.14 19.56 -19.32
N ALA A 100 0.83 20.25 -19.91
CA ALA A 100 1.70 21.18 -19.20
C ALA A 100 0.90 22.38 -18.68
N MET A 101 1.21 22.80 -17.45
CA MET A 101 0.65 23.96 -16.75
C MET A 101 1.80 24.78 -16.14
N ASP A 102 1.53 25.99 -15.71
CA ASP A 102 2.55 26.86 -15.09
C ASP A 102 3.19 26.21 -13.85
N GLU A 103 2.39 25.54 -13.02
CA GLU A 103 2.85 24.91 -11.77
C GLU A 103 3.37 23.48 -11.94
N GLY A 104 3.20 22.87 -13.13
CA GLY A 104 3.54 21.47 -13.37
C GLY A 104 2.72 20.85 -14.48
N TRP A 105 2.00 19.76 -14.18
CA TRP A 105 1.24 19.00 -15.18
C TRP A 105 -0.11 18.56 -14.67
N GLN A 106 -1.09 18.62 -15.55
CA GLN A 106 -2.32 17.86 -15.39
C GLN A 106 -2.11 16.48 -16.02
N VAL A 107 -2.25 15.43 -15.22
CA VAL A 107 -1.94 14.05 -15.61
C VAL A 107 -3.21 13.21 -15.60
N ILE A 108 -3.45 12.51 -16.70
CA ILE A 108 -4.52 11.52 -16.83
C ILE A 108 -3.89 10.14 -16.87
N ALA A 109 -4.19 9.31 -15.89
CA ALA A 109 -3.70 7.94 -15.82
C ALA A 109 -4.38 7.05 -16.86
N PRO A 110 -3.63 6.09 -17.47
CA PRO A 110 -4.21 5.12 -18.40
C PRO A 110 -5.24 4.23 -17.69
N PRO A 111 -6.19 3.62 -18.43
CA PRO A 111 -7.26 2.80 -17.85
C PRO A 111 -6.75 1.71 -16.90
N SER A 112 -5.61 1.10 -17.20
CA SER A 112 -4.99 0.04 -16.39
C SER A 112 -4.44 0.50 -15.05
N ARG A 113 -4.21 1.81 -14.87
CA ARG A 113 -3.58 2.42 -13.70
C ARG A 113 -4.46 3.47 -12.98
N ARG A 114 -5.73 3.61 -13.38
CA ARG A 114 -6.63 4.63 -12.80
C ARG A 114 -7.00 4.40 -11.36
N GLN A 115 -6.87 3.19 -10.88
CA GLN A 115 -7.24 2.85 -9.50
C GLN A 115 -6.10 3.09 -8.50
N ASP A 116 -4.86 3.09 -8.97
CA ASP A 116 -3.67 3.28 -8.16
C ASP A 116 -3.02 4.67 -8.35
N LEU A 117 -3.14 5.29 -9.52
CA LEU A 117 -2.62 6.64 -9.79
C LEU A 117 -3.73 7.69 -9.59
N CYS A 118 -4.17 7.88 -8.34
CA CYS A 118 -5.30 8.72 -8.00
C CYS A 118 -4.90 10.05 -7.32
N ARG A 119 -3.69 10.12 -6.79
CA ARG A 119 -3.19 11.25 -6.01
C ARG A 119 -1.87 11.75 -6.57
N GLU A 120 -1.52 12.98 -6.25
CA GLU A 120 -0.23 13.58 -6.62
C GLU A 120 0.95 12.73 -6.16
N VAL A 121 0.91 12.20 -4.93
CA VAL A 121 1.99 11.38 -4.37
C VAL A 121 2.17 10.06 -5.11
N ASP A 122 1.10 9.48 -5.66
CA ASP A 122 1.18 8.24 -6.44
C ASP A 122 1.97 8.46 -7.76
N LEU A 123 1.80 9.64 -8.39
CA LEU A 123 2.58 10.05 -9.56
C LEU A 123 4.04 10.33 -9.22
N ILE A 124 4.30 10.95 -8.08
CA ILE A 124 5.66 11.21 -7.59
C ILE A 124 6.38 9.89 -7.30
N GLU A 125 5.71 8.91 -6.70
CA GLU A 125 6.26 7.57 -6.46
C GLU A 125 6.66 6.89 -7.78
N GLU A 126 5.83 6.95 -8.80
CA GLU A 126 6.12 6.35 -10.10
C GLU A 126 7.32 7.00 -10.79
N VAL A 127 7.44 8.32 -10.71
CA VAL A 127 8.63 9.03 -11.20
C VAL A 127 9.87 8.55 -10.44
N ALA A 128 9.83 8.50 -9.12
CA ALA A 128 10.94 8.05 -8.29
C ALA A 128 11.35 6.60 -8.61
N ARG A 129 10.36 5.73 -8.79
CA ARG A 129 10.57 4.32 -9.12
C ARG A 129 11.26 4.14 -10.49
N LEU A 130 10.84 4.91 -11.50
CA LEU A 130 11.41 4.82 -12.86
C LEU A 130 12.78 5.48 -12.98
N VAL A 131 13.04 6.51 -12.19
CA VAL A 131 14.35 7.14 -12.10
C VAL A 131 15.33 6.26 -11.32
N GLY A 132 14.84 5.56 -10.30
CA GLY A 132 15.59 4.74 -9.34
C GLY A 132 15.70 5.45 -8.00
N PHE A 133 15.17 4.82 -6.93
CA PHE A 133 15.19 5.38 -5.57
C PHE A 133 16.61 5.61 -5.03
N ASP A 134 17.55 4.78 -5.45
CA ASP A 134 18.97 4.81 -5.09
C ASP A 134 19.72 6.03 -5.63
N ARG A 135 19.12 6.74 -6.57
CA ARG A 135 19.71 7.95 -7.17
C ARG A 135 19.38 9.24 -6.40
N PHE A 136 18.40 9.17 -5.51
CA PHE A 136 18.02 10.33 -4.69
C PHE A 136 18.83 10.36 -3.40
N GLY A 137 19.13 11.57 -2.93
CA GLY A 137 19.83 11.78 -1.67
C GLY A 137 19.08 11.16 -0.47
N SER A 138 19.80 10.40 0.33
CA SER A 138 19.25 9.74 1.52
C SER A 138 19.68 10.45 2.77
N HIS A 139 18.74 11.00 3.53
CA HIS A 139 19.00 11.61 4.82
C HIS A 139 17.89 11.28 5.82
N LEU A 140 18.27 11.26 7.08
CA LEU A 140 17.27 11.17 8.15
C LEU A 140 16.53 12.51 8.27
N PRO A 141 15.22 12.51 8.48
CA PRO A 141 14.49 13.75 8.71
C PRO A 141 15.03 14.45 9.96
N ASP A 142 15.25 15.75 9.88
CA ASP A 142 15.66 16.55 11.01
C ASP A 142 14.62 16.51 12.13
N PRO A 143 14.98 16.13 13.35
CA PRO A 143 14.04 16.08 14.45
C PRO A 143 13.58 17.48 14.81
N ILE A 144 12.31 17.80 14.64
CA ILE A 144 11.71 19.09 15.03
C ILE A 144 11.80 19.28 16.54
N VAL A 145 11.62 18.19 17.30
CA VAL A 145 11.73 18.15 18.75
C VAL A 145 12.50 16.91 19.15
N PRO A 146 13.57 17.03 19.96
CA PRO A 146 14.28 15.86 20.46
C PRO A 146 13.33 14.91 21.19
N GLY A 147 13.42 13.63 20.89
CA GLY A 147 12.63 12.59 21.57
C GLY A 147 12.97 12.61 23.07
N ARG A 148 11.94 12.64 23.91
CA ARG A 148 12.08 12.56 25.37
C ARG A 148 11.00 11.69 25.98
N LEU A 149 11.33 11.10 27.12
CA LEU A 149 10.35 10.34 27.88
C LEU A 149 9.31 11.28 28.51
N THR A 150 8.05 10.87 28.46
CA THR A 150 7.01 11.53 29.24
C THR A 150 7.27 11.37 30.75
N PRO A 151 6.71 12.22 31.62
CA PRO A 151 6.84 12.07 33.06
C PRO A 151 6.41 10.67 33.55
N THR A 152 5.34 10.12 33.00
CA THR A 152 4.86 8.76 33.32
C THR A 152 5.90 7.69 32.96
N GLN A 153 6.44 7.74 31.75
CA GLN A 153 7.49 6.81 31.32
C GLN A 153 8.76 6.91 32.17
N GLN A 154 9.11 8.13 32.62
CA GLN A 154 10.23 8.32 33.53
C GLN A 154 9.95 7.66 34.89
N ALA A 155 8.74 7.85 35.43
CA ALA A 155 8.32 7.25 36.68
C ALA A 155 8.31 5.70 36.60
N GLU A 156 7.76 5.14 35.53
CA GLU A 156 7.75 3.68 35.29
C GLU A 156 9.17 3.12 35.23
N ARG A 157 10.09 3.77 34.47
CA ARG A 157 11.49 3.34 34.39
C ARG A 157 12.20 3.42 35.75
N ARG A 158 11.85 4.43 36.55
CA ARG A 158 12.40 4.55 37.90
C ARG A 158 11.89 3.43 38.83
N LEU A 159 10.60 3.13 38.77
CA LEU A 159 10.01 2.02 39.54
C LEU A 159 10.64 0.68 39.16
N ARG A 160 10.79 0.38 37.86
CA ARG A 160 11.46 -0.86 37.42
C ARG A 160 12.86 -1.01 38.01
N ARG A 161 13.66 0.08 37.99
CA ARG A 161 15.02 0.06 38.59
C ARG A 161 14.97 -0.18 40.09
N LEU A 162 14.04 0.44 40.79
CA LEU A 162 13.89 0.26 42.25
C LEU A 162 13.49 -1.17 42.58
N PHE A 163 12.52 -1.73 41.89
CA PHE A 163 12.11 -3.13 42.13
C PHE A 163 13.23 -4.11 41.78
N SER A 164 13.94 -3.92 40.69
CA SER A 164 15.13 -4.73 40.37
C SER A 164 16.21 -4.62 41.48
N GLY A 165 16.42 -3.41 41.99
CA GLY A 165 17.36 -3.19 43.11
C GLY A 165 16.91 -3.86 44.43
N CYS A 166 15.64 -4.12 44.60
CA CYS A 166 15.06 -4.89 45.71
C CYS A 166 15.12 -6.43 45.48
N GLY A 167 15.70 -6.88 44.38
CA GLY A 167 15.83 -8.29 44.04
C GLY A 167 14.61 -8.90 43.33
N LEU A 168 13.65 -8.05 42.86
CA LEU A 168 12.52 -8.49 42.09
C LEU A 168 12.91 -8.56 40.60
N GLN A 169 12.35 -9.54 39.91
CA GLN A 169 12.53 -9.71 38.44
C GLN A 169 11.26 -9.35 37.71
N GLU A 170 11.35 -8.49 36.70
CA GLU A 170 10.21 -8.16 35.83
C GLU A 170 9.92 -9.32 34.90
N ILE A 171 8.65 -9.72 34.84
CA ILE A 171 8.16 -10.74 33.90
C ILE A 171 7.01 -10.17 33.07
N THR A 172 6.84 -10.69 31.88
CA THR A 172 5.69 -10.42 31.03
C THR A 172 4.98 -11.73 30.76
N THR A 173 3.69 -11.78 31.09
CA THR A 173 2.85 -12.96 30.89
C THR A 173 1.82 -12.70 29.80
N LEU A 174 1.29 -13.78 29.20
CA LEU A 174 0.28 -13.69 28.16
C LEU A 174 -1.05 -13.21 28.76
N SER A 175 -1.77 -12.39 28.03
CA SER A 175 -3.11 -11.92 28.44
C SER A 175 -4.22 -12.92 28.11
N LEU A 176 -3.96 -13.83 27.17
CA LEU A 176 -4.88 -14.87 26.75
C LEU A 176 -4.38 -16.23 27.24
N VAL A 177 -5.27 -16.97 27.82
CA VAL A 177 -5.02 -18.28 28.45
C VAL A 177 -6.10 -19.29 28.05
N GLY A 178 -5.92 -20.54 28.42
CA GLY A 178 -6.90 -21.58 28.17
C GLY A 178 -8.16 -21.44 29.03
N PRO A 179 -9.18 -22.27 28.81
CA PRO A 179 -10.34 -22.36 29.69
C PRO A 179 -9.92 -22.83 31.09
N SER A 180 -10.69 -22.45 32.13
CA SER A 180 -10.49 -22.90 33.48
C SER A 180 -11.83 -23.40 34.07
N GLU A 181 -11.78 -24.49 34.77
CA GLU A 181 -12.97 -25.01 35.49
C GLU A 181 -13.18 -24.32 36.85
N THR A 182 -12.12 -23.70 37.39
CA THR A 182 -12.12 -23.10 38.73
C THR A 182 -12.26 -21.58 38.71
N GLU A 183 -11.99 -20.94 37.58
CA GLU A 183 -11.98 -19.48 37.41
C GLU A 183 -13.00 -19.06 36.36
N ASN A 184 -13.76 -18.00 36.67
CA ASN A 184 -14.73 -17.43 35.73
C ASN A 184 -14.00 -16.52 34.70
N ARG A 185 -13.32 -17.12 33.72
CA ARG A 185 -12.61 -16.45 32.66
C ARG A 185 -13.58 -15.98 31.58
N ILE A 186 -13.32 -14.80 31.02
CA ILE A 186 -14.13 -14.26 29.91
C ILE A 186 -13.67 -14.91 28.60
N PRO A 187 -14.56 -15.67 27.92
CA PRO A 187 -14.21 -16.30 26.64
C PRO A 187 -14.16 -15.26 25.51
N LEU A 188 -13.26 -15.47 24.55
CA LEU A 188 -13.26 -14.76 23.28
C LEU A 188 -14.34 -15.37 22.37
N THR A 189 -15.05 -14.53 21.65
CA THR A 189 -16.09 -14.98 20.70
C THR A 189 -15.52 -15.79 19.55
N ASN A 190 -14.31 -15.43 19.08
CA ASN A 190 -13.65 -16.10 17.96
C ASN A 190 -12.14 -16.25 18.25
N PRO A 191 -11.72 -17.17 19.11
CA PRO A 191 -10.31 -17.35 19.45
C PRO A 191 -9.55 -17.97 18.28
N LEU A 192 -8.30 -17.54 18.09
CA LEU A 192 -7.41 -18.12 17.08
C LEU A 192 -6.95 -19.52 17.46
N LEU A 193 -6.67 -19.75 18.75
CA LEU A 193 -6.23 -21.03 19.31
C LEU A 193 -7.05 -21.39 20.54
N ALA A 194 -7.32 -22.67 20.75
CA ALA A 194 -8.10 -23.15 21.91
C ALA A 194 -7.41 -22.87 23.24
N GLU A 195 -6.09 -22.99 23.29
CA GLU A 195 -5.27 -22.72 24.48
C GLU A 195 -5.14 -21.22 24.83
N THR A 196 -5.59 -20.32 23.96
CA THR A 196 -5.58 -18.87 24.19
C THR A 196 -6.97 -18.26 23.98
N SER A 197 -7.99 -18.99 24.41
CA SER A 197 -9.39 -18.67 24.13
C SER A 197 -10.09 -17.81 25.20
N HIS A 198 -9.43 -17.50 26.30
CA HIS A 198 -10.01 -16.75 27.42
C HIS A 198 -9.07 -15.65 27.89
N LEU A 199 -9.62 -14.60 28.48
CA LEU A 199 -8.85 -13.59 29.20
C LEU A 199 -8.40 -14.14 30.54
N ARG A 200 -7.15 -13.91 30.93
CA ARG A 200 -6.64 -14.23 32.27
C ARG A 200 -7.40 -13.44 33.35
N THR A 201 -7.53 -14.00 34.53
CA THR A 201 -8.17 -13.37 35.68
C THR A 201 -7.18 -12.77 36.67
N ASN A 202 -5.91 -13.16 36.58
CA ASN A 202 -4.84 -12.68 37.46
C ASN A 202 -3.50 -12.58 36.72
N LEU A 203 -2.45 -12.15 37.40
CA LEU A 203 -1.11 -11.97 36.83
C LEU A 203 -0.15 -13.15 37.03
N TRP A 204 -0.63 -14.24 37.67
CA TRP A 204 0.19 -15.41 38.00
C TRP A 204 0.16 -16.51 36.92
N GLU A 205 -0.58 -16.29 35.87
CA GLU A 205 -0.77 -17.22 34.74
C GLU A 205 0.19 -16.96 33.61
#